data_7a0b21317880c7589319ee92510e77a9
#
_entry.id   7a0b21317880c7589319ee92510e77a9
#
_cell.length_a   1.000
_cell.length_b   1.000
_cell.length_c   1.000
_cell.angle_alpha   90.00
_cell.angle_beta   90.00
_cell.angle_gamma   90.00
#
_symmetry.space_group_name_H-M   'P 1'
#
loop_
_entity.id
_entity.type
_entity.pdbx_description
1 polymer ?
#
loop_
_entity_poly.entity_id
_entity_poly.type
_entity_poly.pdbx_seq_one_letter_code
_entity_poly.pdbx_strand_id
1 'polypeptide(L)'
;CDIIAEKVSDDVDVRNKILDSMTNYGRIVTTEKKDHEDDHKVYKMYYDYSERVNTLAPHRVMAIDRGEKEKVLNVSISFNEEYIENWVCRRFIRFNNSGTSEYVRTAILDGLKRLAYPSIERMVRSALSEKAHESSIDVFSMNLEKLLLQPPMKDKVILGFDPAFRTGCKLAVIDASGK
;
A
#
# COMPACT_ATOMS: atom_id res chain seq x y z
N CYS A 1 -31.99 6.70 -6.61
CA CYS A 1 -30.88 6.70 -5.61
C CYS A 1 -29.51 6.76 -6.29
N ASP A 2 -29.27 6.03 -7.39
CA ASP A 2 -27.94 5.96 -8.04
C ASP A 2 -27.42 7.31 -8.53
N ILE A 3 -28.25 8.15 -9.15
CA ILE A 3 -27.87 9.50 -9.59
C ILE A 3 -27.32 10.37 -8.43
N ILE A 4 -27.93 10.25 -7.24
CA ILE A 4 -27.47 11.00 -6.06
C ILE A 4 -26.13 10.39 -5.56
N ALA A 5 -26.03 9.07 -5.53
CA ALA A 5 -24.82 8.35 -5.14
C ALA A 5 -23.64 8.74 -6.05
N GLU A 6 -23.82 8.73 -7.37
CA GLU A 6 -22.82 9.16 -8.35
C GLU A 6 -22.43 10.63 -8.15
N LYS A 7 -23.42 11.53 -8.04
CA LYS A 7 -23.15 12.95 -7.84
C LYS A 7 -22.37 13.24 -6.58
N VAL A 8 -22.60 12.50 -5.49
CA VAL A 8 -21.83 12.62 -4.24
C VAL A 8 -20.43 12.07 -4.41
N SER A 9 -20.28 10.93 -5.09
CA SER A 9 -18.97 10.30 -5.30
C SER A 9 -18.07 11.09 -6.25
N ASP A 10 -18.64 11.89 -7.14
CA ASP A 10 -17.91 12.71 -8.11
C ASP A 10 -17.66 14.15 -7.62
N ASP A 11 -18.29 14.56 -6.51
CA ASP A 11 -18.07 15.89 -5.92
C ASP A 11 -16.61 16.02 -5.46
N VAL A 12 -15.91 17.03 -6.00
CA VAL A 12 -14.48 17.26 -5.77
C VAL A 12 -14.18 17.53 -4.28
N ASP A 13 -15.05 18.28 -3.60
CA ASP A 13 -14.85 18.62 -2.19
C ASP A 13 -15.04 17.38 -1.30
N VAL A 14 -16.01 16.51 -1.64
CA VAL A 14 -16.21 15.23 -0.95
C VAL A 14 -14.98 14.34 -1.13
N ARG A 15 -14.50 14.19 -2.35
CA ARG A 15 -13.31 13.38 -2.64
C ARG A 15 -12.07 13.89 -1.91
N ASN A 16 -11.84 15.20 -1.95
CA ASN A 16 -10.70 15.80 -1.24
C ASN A 16 -10.80 15.63 0.26
N LYS A 17 -12.00 15.74 0.83
CA LYS A 17 -12.22 15.54 2.27
C LYS A 17 -11.95 14.11 2.71
N ILE A 18 -12.37 13.12 1.91
CA ILE A 18 -12.08 11.70 2.17
C ILE A 18 -10.58 11.43 2.02
N LEU A 19 -9.97 11.95 0.95
CA LEU A 19 -8.53 11.80 0.69
C LEU A 19 -7.68 12.34 1.86
N ASP A 20 -7.99 13.56 2.32
CA ASP A 20 -7.34 14.17 3.48
C ASP A 20 -7.52 13.32 4.74
N SER A 21 -8.74 12.84 5.00
CA SER A 21 -9.04 11.99 6.15
C SER A 21 -8.27 10.68 6.12
N MET A 22 -8.21 10.00 4.96
CA MET A 22 -7.47 8.74 4.81
C MET A 22 -5.95 8.94 4.90
N THR A 23 -5.42 10.01 4.30
CA THR A 23 -3.97 10.25 4.23
C THR A 23 -3.40 10.72 5.57
N ASN A 24 -4.04 11.69 6.20
CA ASN A 24 -3.50 12.35 7.39
C ASN A 24 -3.92 11.70 8.71
N TYR A 25 -5.11 11.12 8.75
CA TYR A 25 -5.70 10.55 9.97
C TYR A 25 -5.97 9.06 9.86
N GLY A 26 -5.95 8.49 8.64
CA GLY A 26 -6.19 7.08 8.38
C GLY A 26 -5.08 6.18 8.92
N ARG A 27 -5.43 4.93 9.11
CA ARG A 27 -4.52 3.85 9.49
C ARG A 27 -4.64 2.71 8.49
N ILE A 28 -3.53 2.22 7.99
CA ILE A 28 -3.49 0.93 7.33
C ILE A 28 -3.76 -0.13 8.39
N VAL A 29 -4.70 -1.00 8.09
CA VAL A 29 -5.04 -2.17 8.91
C VAL A 29 -4.89 -3.41 8.05
N THR A 30 -4.17 -4.40 8.57
CA THR A 30 -4.00 -5.67 7.89
C THR A 30 -4.47 -6.81 8.78
N THR A 31 -5.10 -7.82 8.18
CA THR A 31 -5.57 -9.03 8.84
C THR A 31 -5.19 -10.26 8.04
N GLU A 32 -4.93 -11.37 8.73
CA GLU A 32 -4.67 -12.65 8.07
C GLU A 32 -5.89 -13.14 7.30
N LYS A 33 -5.66 -13.69 6.12
CA LYS A 33 -6.68 -14.35 5.32
C LYS A 33 -6.80 -15.81 5.72
N LYS A 34 -7.97 -16.26 6.15
CA LYS A 34 -8.19 -17.61 6.72
C LYS A 34 -7.99 -18.77 5.73
N ASP A 35 -8.08 -18.50 4.44
CA ASP A 35 -8.07 -19.52 3.39
C ASP A 35 -6.72 -19.66 2.68
N HIS A 36 -5.64 -19.15 3.28
CA HIS A 36 -4.30 -19.22 2.68
C HIS A 36 -3.25 -19.64 3.71
N GLU A 37 -2.39 -20.59 3.33
CA GLU A 37 -1.27 -21.03 4.15
C GLU A 37 -0.06 -20.13 3.91
N ASP A 38 0.43 -19.50 4.95
CA ASP A 38 1.76 -18.87 4.98
C ASP A 38 2.75 -19.91 5.53
N ASP A 39 3.25 -20.79 4.66
CA ASP A 39 4.09 -21.95 4.98
C ASP A 39 5.28 -21.61 5.89
N HIS A 40 5.81 -20.40 5.78
CA HIS A 40 6.99 -19.94 6.54
C HIS A 40 6.66 -18.80 7.53
N LYS A 41 5.39 -18.45 7.71
CA LYS A 41 4.93 -17.34 8.56
C LYS A 41 5.70 -16.02 8.30
N VAL A 42 6.00 -15.78 7.02
CA VAL A 42 6.76 -14.61 6.55
C VAL A 42 6.04 -13.32 6.91
N TYR A 43 4.69 -13.34 6.86
CA TYR A 43 3.84 -12.17 7.12
C TYR A 43 3.28 -12.13 8.53
N LYS A 44 3.75 -12.97 9.45
CA LYS A 44 3.22 -13.05 10.83
C LYS A 44 3.16 -11.70 11.54
N MET A 45 4.12 -10.79 11.26
CA MET A 45 4.15 -9.43 11.84
C MET A 45 2.96 -8.57 11.40
N TYR A 46 2.29 -8.94 10.31
CA TYR A 46 1.20 -8.18 9.68
C TYR A 46 -0.16 -8.86 9.80
N TYR A 47 -0.31 -9.94 10.57
CA TYR A 47 -1.59 -10.66 10.72
C TYR A 47 -2.64 -9.85 11.50
N ASP A 48 -2.20 -9.00 12.42
CA ASP A 48 -3.04 -8.04 13.15
C ASP A 48 -2.22 -6.76 13.34
N TYR A 49 -2.11 -5.99 12.27
CA TYR A 49 -1.23 -4.84 12.25
C TYR A 49 -2.00 -3.56 11.93
N SER A 50 -1.65 -2.46 12.60
CA SER A 50 -2.24 -1.15 12.36
C SER A 50 -1.22 -0.04 12.55
N GLU A 51 -1.01 0.77 11.50
CA GLU A 51 -0.12 1.95 11.54
C GLU A 51 -0.74 3.12 10.77
N ARG A 52 -0.38 4.35 11.14
CA ARG A 52 -0.85 5.55 10.44
C ARG A 52 -0.31 5.59 9.01
N VAL A 53 -1.17 5.96 8.06
CA VAL A 53 -0.83 6.06 6.63
C VAL A 53 0.37 6.98 6.40
N ASN A 54 0.39 8.15 7.03
CA ASN A 54 1.42 9.18 6.81
C ASN A 54 2.80 8.85 7.41
N THR A 55 2.88 7.89 8.35
CA THR A 55 4.14 7.49 9.01
C THR A 55 4.65 6.12 8.57
N LEU A 56 3.90 5.44 7.70
CA LEU A 56 4.22 4.09 7.28
C LEU A 56 5.53 4.04 6.48
N ALA A 57 6.48 3.26 6.95
CA ALA A 57 7.79 3.13 6.32
C ALA A 57 7.73 2.39 4.98
N PRO A 58 8.52 2.80 3.95
CA PRO A 58 8.48 2.22 2.60
C PRO A 58 8.61 0.69 2.57
N HIS A 59 9.53 0.11 3.34
CA HIS A 59 9.72 -1.34 3.39
C HIS A 59 8.50 -2.09 3.94
N ARG A 60 7.70 -1.46 4.84
CA ARG A 60 6.47 -2.03 5.36
C ARG A 60 5.35 -1.99 4.33
N VAL A 61 5.24 -0.87 3.59
CA VAL A 61 4.30 -0.78 2.44
C VAL A 61 4.56 -1.93 1.49
N MET A 62 5.81 -2.12 1.06
CA MET A 62 6.17 -3.20 0.13
C MET A 62 5.91 -4.60 0.68
N ALA A 63 6.14 -4.82 1.99
CA ALA A 63 5.85 -6.11 2.61
C ALA A 63 4.34 -6.39 2.67
N ILE A 64 3.53 -5.39 3.01
CA ILE A 64 2.06 -5.47 3.06
C ILE A 64 1.49 -5.73 1.66
N ASP A 65 1.95 -4.97 0.65
CA ASP A 65 1.50 -5.13 -0.74
C ASP A 65 1.84 -6.52 -1.29
N ARG A 66 3.02 -7.05 -0.92
CA ARG A 66 3.40 -8.42 -1.29
C ARG A 66 2.50 -9.45 -0.61
N GLY A 67 2.25 -9.32 0.70
CA GLY A 67 1.37 -10.22 1.43
C GLY A 67 -0.07 -10.23 0.91
N GLU A 68 -0.57 -9.07 0.46
CA GLU A 68 -1.87 -8.98 -0.19
C GLU A 68 -1.87 -9.64 -1.57
N LYS A 69 -0.83 -9.41 -2.39
CA LYS A 69 -0.67 -10.03 -3.71
C LYS A 69 -0.56 -11.55 -3.63
N GLU A 70 0.11 -12.06 -2.61
CA GLU A 70 0.21 -13.48 -2.30
C GLU A 70 -1.06 -14.04 -1.63
N LYS A 71 -2.07 -13.19 -1.41
CA LYS A 71 -3.37 -13.53 -0.81
C LYS A 71 -3.30 -14.00 0.65
N VAL A 72 -2.24 -13.69 1.36
CA VAL A 72 -2.05 -13.98 2.79
C VAL A 72 -2.72 -12.91 3.66
N LEU A 73 -2.69 -11.66 3.22
CA LEU A 73 -3.23 -10.52 3.96
C LEU A 73 -4.46 -9.91 3.29
N ASN A 74 -5.41 -9.47 4.11
CA ASN A 74 -6.40 -8.47 3.75
C ASN A 74 -5.89 -7.11 4.21
N VAL A 75 -5.96 -6.11 3.34
CA VAL A 75 -5.47 -4.76 3.63
C VAL A 75 -6.58 -3.75 3.43
N SER A 76 -6.76 -2.85 4.38
CA SER A 76 -7.73 -1.76 4.31
C SER A 76 -7.21 -0.51 5.00
N ILE A 77 -7.84 0.64 4.70
CA ILE A 77 -7.57 1.89 5.40
C ILE A 77 -8.74 2.19 6.34
N SER A 78 -8.50 2.15 7.64
CA SER A 78 -9.45 2.57 8.66
C SER A 78 -9.34 4.08 8.88
N PHE A 79 -10.46 4.78 8.87
CA PHE A 79 -10.56 6.22 9.12
C PHE A 79 -11.91 6.54 9.79
N ASN A 80 -12.14 7.79 10.16
CA ASN A 80 -13.39 8.20 10.79
C ASN A 80 -14.50 8.41 9.74
N GLU A 81 -15.19 7.31 9.37
CA GLU A 81 -16.28 7.34 8.40
C GLU A 81 -17.44 8.21 8.89
N GLU A 82 -17.81 8.14 10.17
CA GLU A 82 -18.92 8.89 10.73
C GLU A 82 -18.72 10.41 10.59
N TYR A 83 -17.50 10.88 10.76
CA TYR A 83 -17.16 12.28 10.53
C TYR A 83 -17.42 12.72 9.10
N ILE A 84 -17.00 11.89 8.13
CA ILE A 84 -17.21 12.16 6.71
C ILE A 84 -18.69 12.08 6.35
N GLU A 85 -19.38 11.04 6.77
CA GLU A 85 -20.82 10.85 6.54
C GLU A 85 -21.64 12.05 7.04
N ASN A 86 -21.37 12.50 8.26
CA ASN A 86 -22.04 13.65 8.84
C ASN A 86 -21.74 14.96 8.10
N TRP A 87 -20.47 15.15 7.68
CA TRP A 87 -20.07 16.33 6.92
C TRP A 87 -20.75 16.36 5.54
N VAL A 88 -20.78 15.23 4.80
CA VAL A 88 -21.44 15.12 3.50
C VAL A 88 -22.94 15.29 3.63
N CYS A 89 -23.59 14.67 4.62
CA CYS A 89 -25.02 14.82 4.86
C CYS A 89 -25.39 16.29 5.09
N ARG A 90 -24.64 17.05 5.88
CA ARG A 90 -24.90 18.49 6.11
C ARG A 90 -24.75 19.33 4.84
N ARG A 91 -23.89 18.94 3.91
CA ARG A 91 -23.67 19.65 2.65
C ARG A 91 -24.80 19.42 1.65
N PHE A 92 -25.33 18.22 1.56
CA PHE A 92 -26.32 17.84 0.55
C PHE A 92 -27.77 17.89 1.04
N ILE A 93 -28.01 17.76 2.36
CA ILE A 93 -29.34 17.79 2.95
C ILE A 93 -29.62 19.17 3.54
N ARG A 94 -30.41 19.99 2.85
CA ARG A 94 -30.75 21.34 3.29
C ARG A 94 -31.87 21.37 4.34
N PHE A 95 -32.78 20.39 4.32
CA PHE A 95 -33.96 20.33 5.19
C PHE A 95 -34.03 18.95 5.84
N ASN A 96 -33.75 18.88 7.15
CA ASN A 96 -33.72 17.60 7.88
C ASN A 96 -35.10 16.99 8.19
N ASN A 97 -36.20 17.73 8.00
CA ASN A 97 -37.54 17.32 8.44
C ASN A 97 -38.50 16.96 7.28
N SER A 98 -38.01 16.73 6.09
CA SER A 98 -38.84 16.24 5.00
C SER A 98 -38.78 14.72 4.88
N GLY A 99 -39.92 14.06 4.57
CA GLY A 99 -39.91 12.60 4.40
C GLY A 99 -38.98 12.08 3.31
N THR A 100 -38.44 12.97 2.47
CA THR A 100 -37.46 12.65 1.44
C THR A 100 -36.02 12.71 1.95
N SER A 101 -35.72 13.36 3.08
CA SER A 101 -34.35 13.52 3.60
C SER A 101 -33.71 12.19 3.97
N GLU A 102 -34.49 11.22 4.43
CA GLU A 102 -33.99 9.89 4.77
C GLU A 102 -33.59 9.09 3.52
N TYR A 103 -34.35 9.19 2.44
CA TYR A 103 -33.97 8.57 1.16
C TYR A 103 -32.70 9.18 0.58
N VAL A 104 -32.55 10.50 0.69
CA VAL A 104 -31.34 11.20 0.25
C VAL A 104 -30.14 10.78 1.11
N ARG A 105 -30.33 10.68 2.42
CA ARG A 105 -29.27 10.20 3.33
C ARG A 105 -28.81 8.79 2.98
N THR A 106 -29.75 7.88 2.77
CA THR A 106 -29.44 6.50 2.34
C THR A 106 -28.66 6.48 1.03
N ALA A 107 -29.05 7.29 0.05
CA ALA A 107 -28.36 7.39 -1.23
C ALA A 107 -26.94 7.98 -1.09
N ILE A 108 -26.73 8.96 -0.19
CA ILE A 108 -25.41 9.51 0.14
C ILE A 108 -24.51 8.43 0.73
N LEU A 109 -25.01 7.71 1.75
CA LEU A 109 -24.25 6.67 2.42
C LEU A 109 -23.87 5.52 1.45
N ASP A 110 -24.81 5.13 0.57
CA ASP A 110 -24.51 4.15 -0.47
C ASP A 110 -23.42 4.65 -1.43
N GLY A 111 -23.51 5.90 -1.89
CA GLY A 111 -22.49 6.52 -2.75
C GLY A 111 -21.11 6.59 -2.11
N LEU A 112 -21.05 6.94 -0.83
CA LEU A 112 -19.79 6.96 -0.08
C LEU A 112 -19.19 5.54 0.04
N LYS A 113 -19.97 4.56 0.53
CA LYS A 113 -19.46 3.21 0.82
C LYS A 113 -19.17 2.38 -0.42
N ARG A 114 -20.02 2.48 -1.43
CA ARG A 114 -19.92 1.66 -2.64
C ARG A 114 -18.98 2.27 -3.69
N LEU A 115 -18.91 3.59 -3.79
CA LEU A 115 -18.19 4.27 -4.87
C LEU A 115 -16.99 5.07 -4.37
N ALA A 116 -17.19 6.05 -3.47
CA ALA A 116 -16.16 6.99 -3.10
C ALA A 116 -15.04 6.36 -2.26
N TYR A 117 -15.37 5.67 -1.18
CA TYR A 117 -14.37 5.09 -0.27
C TYR A 117 -13.45 4.10 -0.98
N PRO A 118 -13.94 3.08 -1.72
CA PRO A 118 -13.06 2.13 -2.40
C PRO A 118 -12.21 2.77 -3.49
N SER A 119 -12.74 3.80 -4.16
CA SER A 119 -12.00 4.54 -5.19
C SER A 119 -10.83 5.32 -4.60
N ILE A 120 -11.07 6.05 -3.50
CA ILE A 120 -10.06 6.89 -2.86
C ILE A 120 -9.05 6.04 -2.10
N GLU A 121 -9.49 4.96 -1.45
CA GLU A 121 -8.59 4.00 -0.80
C GLU A 121 -7.56 3.43 -1.78
N ARG A 122 -8.02 3.02 -2.97
CA ARG A 122 -7.11 2.55 -4.04
C ARG A 122 -6.12 3.63 -4.47
N MET A 123 -6.58 4.89 -4.57
CA MET A 123 -5.70 6.03 -4.91
C MET A 123 -4.63 6.25 -3.84
N VAL A 124 -5.01 6.28 -2.56
CA VAL A 124 -4.08 6.46 -1.44
C VAL A 124 -3.06 5.32 -1.40
N ARG A 125 -3.52 4.08 -1.56
CA ARG A 125 -2.64 2.91 -1.56
C ARG A 125 -1.68 2.92 -2.74
N SER A 126 -2.16 3.25 -3.94
CA SER A 126 -1.31 3.38 -5.13
C SER A 126 -0.20 4.42 -4.93
N ALA A 127 -0.54 5.59 -4.38
CA ALA A 127 0.44 6.64 -4.08
C ALA A 127 1.47 6.21 -3.02
N LEU A 128 1.05 5.46 -2.00
CA LEU A 128 1.96 4.89 -1.00
C LEU A 128 2.93 3.88 -1.62
N SER A 129 2.42 2.98 -2.46
CA SER A 129 3.23 1.95 -3.13
C SER A 129 4.23 2.58 -4.09
N GLU A 130 3.83 3.59 -4.86
CA GLU A 130 4.71 4.32 -5.78
C GLU A 130 5.87 4.98 -5.01
N LYS A 131 5.56 5.74 -3.96
CA LYS A 131 6.57 6.38 -3.10
C LYS A 131 7.49 5.34 -2.43
N ALA A 132 6.96 4.18 -2.04
CA ALA A 132 7.74 3.12 -1.44
C ALA A 132 8.70 2.47 -2.44
N HIS A 133 8.25 2.27 -3.68
CA HIS A 133 9.09 1.76 -4.76
C HIS A 133 10.24 2.70 -5.11
N GLU A 134 9.96 4.00 -5.29
CA GLU A 134 11.00 5.01 -5.56
C GLU A 134 12.07 5.01 -4.46
N SER A 135 11.67 5.11 -3.20
CA SER A 135 12.59 5.06 -2.05
C SER A 135 13.42 3.77 -2.02
N SER A 136 12.84 2.65 -2.41
CA SER A 136 13.54 1.35 -2.40
C SER A 136 14.55 1.25 -3.54
N ILE A 137 14.26 1.82 -4.70
CA ILE A 137 15.20 1.92 -5.83
C ILE A 137 16.41 2.76 -5.43
N ASP A 138 16.21 3.88 -4.75
CA ASP A 138 17.29 4.74 -4.28
C ASP A 138 18.22 4.01 -3.31
N VAL A 139 17.64 3.33 -2.32
CA VAL A 139 18.42 2.52 -1.37
C VAL A 139 19.18 1.39 -2.06
N PHE A 140 18.53 0.71 -3.01
CA PHE A 140 19.18 -0.34 -3.80
C PHE A 140 20.34 0.23 -4.62
N SER A 141 20.16 1.36 -5.29
CA SER A 141 21.18 2.01 -6.11
C SER A 141 22.40 2.38 -5.27
N MET A 142 22.20 2.97 -4.09
CA MET A 142 23.28 3.29 -3.16
C MET A 142 24.04 2.06 -2.67
N ASN A 143 23.32 0.97 -2.39
CA ASN A 143 23.94 -0.27 -1.92
C ASN A 143 24.73 -0.95 -3.05
N LEU A 144 24.20 -0.94 -4.28
CA LEU A 144 24.85 -1.47 -5.47
C LEU A 144 26.13 -0.68 -5.79
N GLU A 145 26.07 0.66 -5.74
CA GLU A 145 27.25 1.50 -5.92
C GLU A 145 28.35 1.14 -4.91
N LYS A 146 28.01 1.06 -3.63
CA LYS A 146 28.99 0.66 -2.58
C LYS A 146 29.57 -0.73 -2.82
N LEU A 147 28.75 -1.67 -3.30
CA LEU A 147 29.21 -3.02 -3.62
C LEU A 147 30.18 -3.02 -4.81
N LEU A 148 29.84 -2.30 -5.88
CA LEU A 148 30.67 -2.21 -7.09
C LEU A 148 31.99 -1.43 -6.88
N LEU A 149 31.98 -0.47 -5.96
CA LEU A 149 33.16 0.34 -5.62
C LEU A 149 34.00 -0.27 -4.50
N GLN A 150 33.74 -1.52 -4.10
CA GLN A 150 34.61 -2.20 -3.14
C GLN A 150 36.04 -2.35 -3.71
N PRO A 151 37.08 -2.08 -2.88
CA PRO A 151 38.44 -2.26 -3.34
C PRO A 151 38.69 -3.71 -3.74
N PRO A 152 39.41 -3.94 -4.86
CA PRO A 152 39.72 -5.30 -5.30
C PRO A 152 40.63 -6.03 -4.29
N MET A 153 40.44 -7.34 -4.19
CA MET A 153 41.36 -8.19 -3.43
C MET A 153 42.72 -8.27 -4.17
N LYS A 154 43.74 -7.65 -3.60
CA LYS A 154 45.09 -7.64 -4.18
C LYS A 154 45.88 -8.87 -3.75
N ASP A 155 46.79 -9.27 -4.63
CA ASP A 155 47.81 -10.32 -4.36
C ASP A 155 47.24 -11.68 -3.95
N LYS A 156 46.05 -12.05 -4.46
CA LYS A 156 45.40 -13.32 -4.17
C LYS A 156 44.94 -14.02 -5.45
N VAL A 157 45.02 -15.33 -5.43
CA VAL A 157 44.31 -16.16 -6.41
C VAL A 157 42.87 -16.31 -5.96
N ILE A 158 41.91 -15.97 -6.81
CA ILE A 158 40.49 -15.95 -6.46
C ILE A 158 39.76 -16.96 -7.33
N LEU A 159 38.98 -17.85 -6.70
CA LEU A 159 38.01 -18.68 -7.39
C LEU A 159 36.62 -18.02 -7.31
N GLY A 160 36.12 -17.52 -8.43
CA GLY A 160 34.73 -17.07 -8.56
C GLY A 160 33.82 -18.27 -8.76
N PHE A 161 32.76 -18.38 -7.96
CA PHE A 161 31.79 -19.45 -7.99
C PHE A 161 30.37 -18.87 -8.07
N ASP A 162 29.67 -19.11 -9.19
CA ASP A 162 28.29 -18.67 -9.43
C ASP A 162 27.39 -19.92 -9.56
N PRO A 163 26.65 -20.30 -8.48
CA PRO A 163 25.77 -21.46 -8.51
C PRO A 163 24.48 -21.16 -9.26
N ALA A 164 24.23 -21.91 -10.34
CA ALA A 164 22.99 -21.83 -11.10
C ALA A 164 22.01 -22.93 -10.68
N PHE A 165 20.72 -22.62 -10.62
CA PHE A 165 19.67 -23.56 -10.21
C PHE A 165 19.47 -24.77 -11.14
N ARG A 166 19.77 -24.65 -12.45
CA ARG A 166 19.43 -25.65 -13.46
C ARG A 166 20.59 -26.15 -14.32
N THR A 167 21.62 -25.35 -14.53
CA THR A 167 22.64 -25.57 -15.56
C THR A 167 24.04 -25.87 -15.01
N GLY A 168 24.15 -26.12 -13.71
CA GLY A 168 25.44 -26.31 -13.05
C GLY A 168 26.10 -24.99 -12.69
N CYS A 169 27.27 -25.07 -12.04
CA CYS A 169 27.99 -23.89 -11.55
C CYS A 169 28.91 -23.32 -12.63
N LYS A 170 28.99 -21.99 -12.68
CA LYS A 170 30.05 -21.29 -13.44
C LYS A 170 31.22 -21.05 -12.52
N LEU A 171 32.40 -21.39 -12.98
CA LEU A 171 33.65 -21.22 -12.25
C LEU A 171 34.60 -20.35 -13.05
N ALA A 172 35.26 -19.42 -12.38
CA ALA A 172 36.34 -18.62 -12.94
C ALA A 172 37.47 -18.51 -11.93
N VAL A 173 38.70 -18.75 -12.37
CA VAL A 173 39.90 -18.57 -11.55
C VAL A 173 40.67 -17.38 -12.10
N ILE A 174 41.02 -16.45 -11.23
CA ILE A 174 41.88 -15.31 -11.57
C ILE A 174 43.10 -15.31 -10.69
N ASP A 175 44.23 -14.92 -11.30
CA ASP A 175 45.50 -14.78 -10.57
C ASP A 175 45.60 -13.45 -9.78
N ALA A 176 46.72 -13.21 -9.14
CA ALA A 176 47.00 -11.97 -8.37
C ALA A 176 46.95 -10.70 -9.25
N SER A 177 47.07 -10.82 -10.56
CA SER A 177 47.01 -9.70 -11.52
C SER A 177 45.60 -9.49 -12.10
N GLY A 178 44.65 -10.35 -11.73
CA GLY A 178 43.28 -10.29 -12.22
C GLY A 178 43.04 -10.97 -13.57
N LYS A 179 43.98 -11.79 -14.04
CA LYS A 179 43.87 -12.56 -15.28
C LYS A 179 43.42 -13.98 -15.02
#